data_72a33f37e322691eca82c36356e7b274
#
_entry.id   72a33f37e322691eca82c36356e7b274
#
_cell.length_a   1.000
_cell.length_b   1.000
_cell.length_c   1.000
_cell.angle_alpha   90.00
_cell.angle_beta   90.00
_cell.angle_gamma   90.00
#
_symmetry.space_group_name_H-M   'P 1'
#
loop_
_entity.id
_entity.type
_entity.pdbx_description
1 polymer ?
#
loop_
_entity_poly.entity_id
_entity_poly.type
_entity_poly.pdbx_seq_one_letter_code
_entity_poly.pdbx_strand_id
1 'polypeptide(L)'
;MKKLGFLIVCSSALSGCLAIPPRGITPEMRADYVTAVTSIGCVMRDESDYQPVELQAGLTREQAIQMTEYHLANGTAVKLPGKEGVKLTTGACA
;
A
#
# COMPACT_ATOMS: atom_id res chain seq x y z
N MET A 1 -19.59 3.09 -35.28
CA MET A 1 -19.55 4.51 -35.08
C MET A 1 -19.68 4.86 -33.62
N LYS A 2 -20.88 4.80 -33.13
CA LYS A 2 -21.09 5.14 -31.73
C LYS A 2 -20.39 4.20 -30.80
N LYS A 3 -20.09 3.02 -31.24
CA LYS A 3 -19.40 2.03 -30.46
C LYS A 3 -18.04 2.46 -30.05
N LEU A 4 -17.41 3.29 -30.84
CA LEU A 4 -16.07 3.75 -30.55
C LEU A 4 -16.02 4.59 -29.28
N GLY A 5 -16.99 5.47 -29.12
CA GLY A 5 -17.07 6.27 -27.92
C GLY A 5 -17.28 5.43 -26.69
N PHE A 6 -17.96 4.36 -26.85
CA PHE A 6 -18.21 3.44 -25.76
C PHE A 6 -16.91 2.82 -25.24
N LEU A 7 -16.01 2.48 -26.14
CA LEU A 7 -14.74 1.91 -25.74
C LEU A 7 -13.90 2.89 -24.92
N ILE A 8 -13.97 4.14 -25.26
CA ILE A 8 -13.23 5.17 -24.54
C ILE A 8 -13.67 5.23 -23.09
N VAL A 9 -14.95 5.06 -22.86
CA VAL A 9 -15.48 5.07 -21.50
C VAL A 9 -14.85 3.98 -20.65
N CYS A 10 -14.67 2.82 -21.22
CA CYS A 10 -14.05 1.72 -20.49
C CYS A 10 -12.64 2.05 -20.07
N SER A 11 -11.90 2.71 -20.92
CA SER A 11 -10.52 3.10 -20.57
C SER A 11 -10.50 4.04 -19.40
N SER A 12 -11.43 4.98 -19.35
CA SER A 12 -11.49 5.91 -18.22
C SER A 12 -11.72 5.20 -16.91
N ALA A 13 -12.54 4.17 -16.93
CA ALA A 13 -12.83 3.43 -15.72
C ALA A 13 -11.57 2.77 -15.17
N LEU A 14 -10.68 2.33 -16.02
CA LEU A 14 -9.44 1.72 -15.58
C LEU A 14 -8.54 2.73 -14.89
N SER A 15 -8.45 3.95 -15.42
CA SER A 15 -7.60 4.95 -14.79
C SER A 15 -8.07 5.30 -13.39
N GLY A 16 -9.35 5.13 -13.09
CA GLY A 16 -9.86 5.42 -11.76
C GLY A 16 -9.41 4.46 -10.69
N CYS A 17 -8.72 3.38 -11.05
CA CYS A 17 -8.27 2.40 -10.08
C CYS A 17 -6.93 2.73 -9.44
N LEU A 18 -6.28 3.79 -9.89
CA LEU A 18 -4.99 4.16 -9.34
C LEU A 18 -5.15 4.73 -7.94
N ALA A 19 -4.35 4.23 -7.02
CA ALA A 19 -4.39 4.69 -5.65
C ALA A 19 -3.68 6.03 -5.50
N ILE A 20 -4.20 6.85 -4.60
CA ILE A 20 -3.61 8.14 -4.30
C ILE A 20 -2.91 8.02 -2.94
N PRO A 21 -1.69 8.56 -2.79
CA PRO A 21 -1.01 8.49 -1.50
C PRO A 21 -1.82 9.17 -0.40
N PRO A 22 -1.78 8.65 0.82
CA PRO A 22 -2.52 9.25 1.93
C PRO A 22 -2.06 10.67 2.21
N ARG A 23 -2.99 11.52 2.65
CA ARG A 23 -2.69 12.89 2.99
C ARG A 23 -1.82 12.95 4.24
N GLY A 24 -0.95 13.96 4.27
CA GLY A 24 -0.10 14.19 5.43
C GLY A 24 1.07 13.24 5.52
N ILE A 25 1.24 12.36 4.54
CA ILE A 25 2.37 11.44 4.49
C ILE A 25 3.31 11.91 3.38
N THR A 26 4.52 12.29 3.77
CA THR A 26 5.53 12.80 2.82
C THR A 26 6.13 11.66 2.01
N PRO A 27 6.78 11.98 0.87
CA PRO A 27 7.51 10.93 0.13
C PRO A 27 8.56 10.23 0.97
N GLU A 28 9.20 10.95 1.90
CA GLU A 28 10.15 10.36 2.82
C GLU A 28 9.50 9.32 3.72
N MET A 29 8.35 9.68 4.27
CA MET A 29 7.61 8.76 5.15
C MET A 29 7.19 7.51 4.40
N ARG A 30 6.84 7.66 3.13
CA ARG A 30 6.47 6.51 2.31
C ARG A 30 7.66 5.58 2.10
N ALA A 31 8.84 6.14 1.84
CA ALA A 31 10.05 5.35 1.69
C ALA A 31 10.42 4.68 3.01
N ASP A 32 10.27 5.42 4.12
CA ASP A 32 10.58 4.88 5.44
C ASP A 32 9.64 3.75 5.82
N TYR A 33 8.37 3.84 5.40
CA TYR A 33 7.43 2.75 5.62
C TYR A 33 7.92 1.46 4.94
N VAL A 34 8.35 1.55 3.69
CA VAL A 34 8.84 0.39 2.96
C VAL A 34 10.08 -0.19 3.64
N THR A 35 10.99 0.67 4.06
CA THR A 35 12.19 0.24 4.76
C THR A 35 11.85 -0.44 6.08
N ALA A 36 10.91 0.14 6.82
CA ALA A 36 10.51 -0.40 8.12
C ALA A 36 9.85 -1.77 7.98
N VAL A 37 8.95 -1.92 7.01
CA VAL A 37 8.30 -3.21 6.79
C VAL A 37 9.32 -4.25 6.34
N THR A 38 10.28 -3.84 5.52
CA THR A 38 11.36 -4.73 5.10
C THR A 38 12.12 -5.24 6.32
N SER A 39 12.37 -4.37 7.29
CA SER A 39 13.17 -4.73 8.47
C SER A 39 12.50 -5.77 9.34
N ILE A 40 11.18 -5.89 9.29
CA ILE A 40 10.45 -6.88 10.08
C ILE A 40 10.08 -8.12 9.27
N GLY A 41 10.61 -8.26 8.06
CA GLY A 41 10.39 -9.46 7.26
C GLY A 41 9.34 -9.33 6.19
N CYS A 42 9.00 -8.11 5.80
CA CYS A 42 8.08 -7.82 4.68
C CYS A 42 6.62 -8.17 4.93
N VAL A 43 6.27 -8.66 6.10
CA VAL A 43 4.89 -9.06 6.42
C VAL A 43 4.42 -8.34 7.68
N MET A 44 3.21 -7.80 7.63
CA MET A 44 2.55 -7.18 8.78
C MET A 44 1.33 -8.01 9.14
N ARG A 45 1.37 -8.66 10.29
CA ARG A 45 0.33 -9.59 10.72
C ARG A 45 -0.61 -8.99 11.74
N ASP A 46 -0.06 -8.35 12.76
CA ASP A 46 -0.85 -7.85 13.86
C ASP A 46 -0.17 -6.64 14.47
N GLU A 47 -0.67 -6.24 15.62
CA GLU A 47 -0.20 -5.03 16.28
C GLU A 47 1.29 -5.04 16.59
N SER A 48 1.84 -6.19 16.91
CA SER A 48 3.26 -6.27 17.23
C SER A 48 4.13 -5.97 16.03
N ASP A 49 3.62 -6.19 14.82
CA ASP A 49 4.34 -5.83 13.59
C ASP A 49 4.15 -4.37 13.24
N TYR A 50 2.97 -3.80 13.51
CA TYR A 50 2.71 -2.40 13.22
C TYR A 50 3.54 -1.46 14.07
N GLN A 51 3.74 -1.80 15.33
CA GLN A 51 4.40 -0.90 16.26
C GLN A 51 5.82 -0.50 15.82
N PRO A 52 6.71 -1.44 15.47
CA PRO A 52 8.04 -1.04 15.01
C PRO A 52 8.00 -0.24 13.71
N VAL A 53 7.04 -0.51 12.81
CA VAL A 53 6.91 0.26 11.59
C VAL A 53 6.52 1.70 11.90
N GLU A 54 5.59 1.90 12.82
CA GLU A 54 5.19 3.24 13.24
C GLU A 54 6.38 4.02 13.80
N LEU A 55 7.15 3.38 14.63
CA LEU A 55 8.28 4.04 15.26
C LEU A 55 9.38 4.38 14.25
N GLN A 56 9.68 3.48 13.36
CA GLN A 56 10.74 3.69 12.38
C GLN A 56 10.36 4.70 11.32
N ALA A 57 9.12 4.70 10.89
CA ALA A 57 8.68 5.58 9.80
C ALA A 57 8.07 6.88 10.31
N GLY A 58 7.93 7.05 11.62
CA GLY A 58 7.32 8.25 12.17
C GLY A 58 5.85 8.37 11.85
N LEU A 59 5.15 7.25 11.82
CA LEU A 59 3.73 7.20 11.46
C LEU A 59 2.87 6.95 12.69
N THR A 60 1.64 7.47 12.65
CA THR A 60 0.63 7.04 13.60
C THR A 60 0.10 5.67 13.16
N ARG A 61 -0.63 4.99 14.03
CA ARG A 61 -1.26 3.72 13.68
C ARG A 61 -2.17 3.89 12.47
N GLU A 62 -2.96 4.96 12.46
CA GLU A 62 -3.86 5.23 11.36
C GLU A 62 -3.11 5.43 10.05
N GLN A 63 -2.01 6.17 10.08
CA GLN A 63 -1.19 6.39 8.90
C GLN A 63 -0.55 5.10 8.41
N ALA A 64 -0.11 4.25 9.32
CA ALA A 64 0.47 2.96 8.94
C ALA A 64 -0.57 2.09 8.25
N ILE A 65 -1.81 2.09 8.76
CA ILE A 65 -2.89 1.35 8.13
C ILE A 65 -3.19 1.92 6.75
N GLN A 66 -3.23 3.25 6.63
CA GLN A 66 -3.47 3.90 5.34
C GLN A 66 -2.37 3.55 4.33
N MET A 67 -1.13 3.48 4.77
CA MET A 67 -0.04 3.09 3.89
C MET A 67 -0.17 1.65 3.43
N THR A 68 -0.59 0.77 4.32
CA THR A 68 -0.82 -0.63 3.96
C THR A 68 -1.94 -0.73 2.91
N GLU A 69 -3.03 0.01 3.12
CA GLU A 69 -4.12 0.03 2.15
C GLU A 69 -3.70 0.62 0.81
N TYR A 70 -2.88 1.65 0.85
CA TYR A 70 -2.35 2.26 -0.35
C TYR A 70 -1.55 1.25 -1.17
N HIS A 71 -0.68 0.49 -0.53
CA HIS A 71 0.11 -0.52 -1.23
C HIS A 71 -0.74 -1.66 -1.75
N LEU A 72 -1.76 -2.06 -1.01
CA LEU A 72 -2.70 -3.08 -1.50
C LEU A 72 -3.42 -2.60 -2.76
N ALA A 73 -3.87 -1.34 -2.76
CA ALA A 73 -4.58 -0.78 -3.89
C ALA A 73 -3.69 -0.62 -5.12
N ASN A 74 -2.41 -0.36 -4.91
CA ASN A 74 -1.45 -0.20 -6.00
C ASN A 74 -0.90 -1.52 -6.54
N GLY A 75 -1.20 -2.64 -5.89
CA GLY A 75 -0.63 -3.91 -6.27
C GLY A 75 0.80 -4.10 -5.80
N THR A 76 1.26 -3.27 -4.85
CA THR A 76 2.59 -3.38 -4.27
C THR A 76 2.56 -4.06 -2.90
N ALA A 77 1.44 -4.63 -2.54
CA ALA A 77 1.27 -5.51 -1.38
C ALA A 77 0.14 -6.48 -1.69
N VAL A 78 0.15 -7.62 -1.02
CA VAL A 78 -0.88 -8.63 -1.20
C VAL A 78 -1.36 -9.11 0.16
N LYS A 79 -2.64 -9.46 0.24
CA LYS A 79 -3.19 -10.10 1.43
C LYS A 79 -2.83 -11.57 1.41
N LEU A 80 -2.32 -12.03 2.53
CA LEU A 80 -2.03 -13.45 2.68
C LEU A 80 -3.29 -14.19 3.11
N PRO A 81 -3.37 -15.50 2.83
CA PRO A 81 -4.57 -16.28 3.17
C PRO A 81 -4.86 -16.26 4.66
N GLY A 82 -6.12 -16.32 5.00
CA GLY A 82 -6.56 -16.36 6.39
C GLY A 82 -6.15 -15.12 7.14
N LYS A 83 -5.48 -15.29 8.27
CA LYS A 83 -5.04 -14.20 9.13
C LYS A 83 -3.54 -13.99 9.10
N GLU A 84 -2.89 -14.39 8.02
CA GLU A 84 -1.44 -14.30 7.94
C GLU A 84 -0.94 -12.89 7.65
N GLY A 85 -1.86 -11.96 7.38
CA GLY A 85 -1.50 -10.56 7.28
C GLY A 85 -1.34 -10.05 5.86
N VAL A 86 -0.53 -9.02 5.71
CA VAL A 86 -0.29 -8.37 4.43
C VAL A 86 1.20 -8.41 4.14
N LYS A 87 1.55 -8.87 2.95
CA LYS A 87 2.95 -8.91 2.52
C LYS A 87 3.23 -7.80 1.55
N LEU A 88 4.25 -7.01 1.84
CA LEU A 88 4.73 -5.99 0.92
C LEU A 88 5.50 -6.67 -0.21
N THR A 89 5.31 -6.19 -1.44
CA THR A 89 5.94 -6.81 -2.62
C THR A 89 6.68 -5.78 -3.47
N THR A 90 7.18 -4.74 -2.84
CA THR A 90 7.94 -3.70 -3.53
C THR A 90 9.25 -3.44 -2.80
N GLY A 91 10.16 -2.75 -3.43
CA GLY A 91 11.47 -2.50 -2.87
C GLY A 91 12.20 -3.80 -2.61
N ALA A 92 12.83 -3.91 -1.44
CA ALA A 92 13.56 -5.12 -1.06
C ALA A 92 12.63 -6.30 -0.77
N CYS A 93 11.33 -6.05 -0.70
CA CYS A 93 10.33 -7.10 -0.48
C CYS A 93 9.77 -7.68 -1.78
N ALA A 94 10.25 -7.18 -2.90
CA ALA A 94 9.77 -7.63 -4.22
C ALA A 94 10.12 -9.09 -4.48
#